data_a2f7650495f4a3ff4d9b0ff92f0b84b5
#
_entry.id   a2f7650495f4a3ff4d9b0ff92f0b84b5
#
_cell.length_a   1.000
_cell.length_b   1.000
_cell.length_c   1.000
_cell.angle_alpha   90.00
_cell.angle_beta   90.00
_cell.angle_gamma   90.00
#
_symmetry.space_group_name_H-M   'P 1'
#
loop_
_entity.id
_entity.type
_entity.pdbx_description
1 polymer ?
#
loop_
_entity_poly.entity_id
_entity_poly.type
_entity_poly.pdbx_seq_one_letter_code
_entity_poly.pdbx_strand_id
1 'polypeptide(L)'
;MNKGTVLSLFPGIGLLDRAFEDAGYCVVRGPDIIWGGDIRRFYPSSGLFQGVIGGPPCQDFSKARRSEPTGQGLELISEFARIVIEAEPDWWLAENVPSVPDIKIGAYSWQRLDLRASDFGSKQRRLRHVQFGSLDGSQLVINRPSEETGTEPTVLASGIRSIAEKAALQGLPSNFDIPAFTRTALRRAIGNGVPYGMARALAEAVEHRSDDVELCACGCGRPIYGRQKAATGACRKRQHDRRIKQWVV
;
A
#
# COMPACT_ATOMS: atom_id res chain seq x y z
N MET A 1 3.19 24.17 -4.06
CA MET A 1 3.91 24.26 -2.76
C MET A 1 4.36 22.88 -2.37
N ASN A 2 5.57 22.73 -1.79
CA ASN A 2 6.04 21.44 -1.28
C ASN A 2 5.24 21.06 -0.02
N LYS A 3 4.62 19.88 -0.02
CA LYS A 3 3.81 19.38 1.11
C LYS A 3 4.63 18.61 2.15
N GLY A 4 5.94 18.63 2.01
CA GLY A 4 6.85 17.97 2.92
C GLY A 4 7.67 16.85 2.24
N THR A 5 8.63 16.33 2.97
CA THR A 5 9.55 15.29 2.50
C THR A 5 9.10 13.92 2.99
N VAL A 6 9.02 12.97 2.06
CA VAL A 6 8.59 11.60 2.33
C VAL A 6 9.72 10.63 1.96
N LEU A 7 10.08 9.73 2.88
CA LEU A 7 11.00 8.63 2.62
C LEU A 7 10.23 7.44 2.04
N SER A 8 10.62 6.96 0.86
CA SER A 8 10.06 5.76 0.25
C SER A 8 10.99 4.57 0.45
N LEU A 9 10.50 3.54 1.13
CA LEU A 9 11.20 2.28 1.38
C LEU A 9 10.67 1.18 0.45
N PHE A 10 11.57 0.37 -0.10
CA PHE A 10 11.20 -0.62 -1.12
C PHE A 10 10.46 0.00 -2.31
N PRO A 11 10.99 1.09 -2.90
CA PRO A 11 10.28 1.87 -3.92
C PRO A 11 9.89 1.08 -5.17
N GLY A 12 10.57 -0.03 -5.46
CA GLY A 12 10.35 -0.78 -6.66
C GLY A 12 10.60 0.07 -7.91
N ILE A 13 9.60 0.14 -8.78
CA ILE A 13 9.62 1.03 -9.97
C ILE A 13 8.97 2.40 -9.69
N GLY A 14 8.71 2.73 -8.43
CA GLY A 14 8.25 4.05 -8.01
C GLY A 14 6.78 4.36 -8.30
N LEU A 15 5.89 3.38 -8.38
CA LEU A 15 4.46 3.66 -8.64
C LEU A 15 3.77 4.37 -7.48
N LEU A 16 4.10 3.98 -6.25
CA LEU A 16 3.62 4.66 -5.05
C LEU A 16 4.25 6.05 -4.94
N ASP A 17 5.57 6.14 -5.15
CA ASP A 17 6.34 7.37 -5.12
C ASP A 17 5.76 8.44 -6.05
N ARG A 18 5.54 8.06 -7.32
CA ARG A 18 4.97 8.95 -8.31
C ARG A 18 3.64 9.57 -7.89
N ALA A 19 2.80 8.79 -7.22
CA ALA A 19 1.51 9.30 -6.75
C ALA A 19 1.69 10.37 -5.65
N PHE A 20 2.68 10.21 -4.77
CA PHE A 20 3.02 11.21 -3.77
C PHE A 20 3.74 12.42 -4.39
N GLU A 21 4.62 12.22 -5.38
CA GLU A 21 5.24 13.29 -6.17
C GLU A 21 4.17 14.13 -6.88
N ASP A 22 3.22 13.48 -7.57
CA ASP A 22 2.10 14.13 -8.25
C ASP A 22 1.15 14.86 -7.28
N ALA A 23 1.07 14.41 -6.02
CA ALA A 23 0.34 15.09 -4.96
C ALA A 23 1.12 16.28 -4.35
N GLY A 24 2.38 16.51 -4.72
CA GLY A 24 3.19 17.64 -4.32
C GLY A 24 4.16 17.38 -3.15
N TYR A 25 4.41 16.12 -2.79
CA TYR A 25 5.44 15.74 -1.83
C TYR A 25 6.82 15.65 -2.50
N CYS A 26 7.87 15.94 -1.75
CA CYS A 26 9.25 15.60 -2.14
C CYS A 26 9.56 14.18 -1.70
N VAL A 27 9.65 13.23 -2.64
CA VAL A 27 9.90 11.83 -2.33
C VAL A 27 11.38 11.51 -2.44
N VAL A 28 11.97 11.09 -1.33
CA VAL A 28 13.34 10.58 -1.26
C VAL A 28 13.29 9.05 -1.31
N ARG A 29 13.86 8.48 -2.36
CA ARG A 29 13.90 7.02 -2.54
C ARG A 29 14.99 6.40 -1.70
N GLY A 30 14.59 5.57 -0.77
CA GLY A 30 15.47 4.72 0.03
C GLY A 30 15.91 3.46 -0.73
N PRO A 31 16.57 2.52 -0.05
CA PRO A 31 17.11 1.32 -0.68
C PRO A 31 16.03 0.35 -1.16
N ASP A 32 16.35 -0.29 -2.30
CA ASP A 32 15.62 -1.45 -2.83
C ASP A 32 16.63 -2.38 -3.52
N ILE A 33 16.48 -3.68 -3.31
CA ILE A 33 17.38 -4.69 -3.85
C ILE A 33 17.41 -4.69 -5.39
N ILE A 34 16.33 -4.28 -6.05
CA ILE A 34 16.29 -4.18 -7.52
C ILE A 34 17.19 -3.07 -8.06
N TRP A 35 17.60 -2.12 -7.21
CA TRP A 35 18.54 -1.04 -7.49
C TRP A 35 19.88 -1.25 -6.77
N GLY A 36 20.11 -2.42 -6.16
CA GLY A 36 21.35 -2.76 -5.46
C GLY A 36 21.43 -2.26 -4.02
N GLY A 37 20.35 -1.68 -3.47
CA GLY A 37 20.30 -1.22 -2.09
C GLY A 37 19.77 -2.28 -1.12
N ASP A 38 20.41 -2.42 0.05
CA ASP A 38 19.95 -3.29 1.14
C ASP A 38 19.39 -2.47 2.29
N ILE A 39 18.11 -2.65 2.60
CA ILE A 39 17.39 -1.94 3.67
C ILE A 39 18.04 -2.13 5.05
N ARG A 40 18.65 -3.28 5.31
CA ARG A 40 19.32 -3.60 6.58
C ARG A 40 20.55 -2.74 6.86
N ARG A 41 21.10 -2.10 5.82
CA ARG A 41 22.26 -1.21 5.90
C ARG A 41 21.89 0.27 5.83
N PHE A 42 20.61 0.58 5.83
CA PHE A 42 20.13 1.94 5.73
C PHE A 42 19.72 2.47 7.10
N TYR A 43 20.22 3.63 7.46
CA TYR A 43 19.98 4.34 8.72
C TYR A 43 19.56 5.78 8.36
N PRO A 44 18.27 6.12 8.48
CA PRO A 44 17.81 7.48 8.21
C PRO A 44 18.22 8.43 9.34
N SER A 45 18.36 9.71 9.02
CA SER A 45 18.44 10.74 10.06
C SER A 45 17.04 11.04 10.59
N SER A 46 16.91 11.13 11.93
CA SER A 46 15.68 11.53 12.60
C SER A 46 15.24 12.94 12.21
N GLY A 47 13.93 13.16 12.12
CA GLY A 47 13.30 14.47 11.92
C GLY A 47 13.43 15.08 10.52
N LEU A 48 13.98 14.34 9.53
CA LEU A 48 14.07 14.83 8.14
C LEU A 48 12.82 14.59 7.31
N PHE A 49 11.99 13.65 7.70
CA PHE A 49 10.87 13.19 6.90
C PHE A 49 9.55 13.37 7.67
N GLN A 50 8.57 14.03 7.02
CA GLN A 50 7.21 14.11 7.54
C GLN A 50 6.51 12.75 7.46
N GLY A 51 6.89 11.93 6.49
CA GLY A 51 6.28 10.63 6.31
C GLY A 51 7.24 9.57 5.80
N VAL A 52 6.89 8.31 6.09
CA VAL A 52 7.56 7.13 5.52
C VAL A 52 6.53 6.31 4.78
N ILE A 53 6.78 6.01 3.50
CA ILE A 53 5.94 5.13 2.70
C ILE A 53 6.73 3.88 2.29
N GLY A 54 6.04 2.76 2.03
CA GLY A 54 6.75 1.59 1.52
C GLY A 54 5.87 0.39 1.22
N GLY A 55 6.45 -0.55 0.46
CA GLY A 55 5.86 -1.84 0.13
C GLY A 55 6.82 -2.98 0.46
N PRO A 56 7.00 -3.37 1.73
CA PRO A 56 7.88 -4.49 2.08
C PRO A 56 7.57 -5.75 1.26
N PRO A 57 8.59 -6.54 0.85
CA PRO A 57 8.38 -7.73 0.04
C PRO A 57 7.36 -8.70 0.61
N CYS A 58 6.39 -9.09 -0.23
CA CYS A 58 5.21 -9.88 0.16
C CYS A 58 5.31 -11.37 -0.15
N GLN A 59 6.47 -11.87 -0.63
CA GLN A 59 6.59 -13.23 -1.16
C GLN A 59 6.17 -14.30 -0.14
N ASP A 60 6.56 -14.16 1.11
CA ASP A 60 6.24 -15.10 2.19
C ASP A 60 4.75 -15.11 2.57
N PHE A 61 4.02 -14.03 2.29
CA PHE A 61 2.60 -13.89 2.64
C PHE A 61 1.67 -14.08 1.43
N SER A 62 2.20 -14.20 0.22
CA SER A 62 1.39 -14.30 -0.98
C SER A 62 0.73 -15.66 -1.13
N LYS A 63 -0.60 -15.69 -1.37
CA LYS A 63 -1.33 -16.91 -1.73
C LYS A 63 -0.86 -17.53 -3.07
N ALA A 64 -0.15 -16.76 -3.90
CA ALA A 64 0.42 -17.23 -5.16
C ALA A 64 1.80 -17.89 -4.99
N ARG A 65 2.31 -17.98 -3.76
CA ARG A 65 3.57 -18.64 -3.44
C ARG A 65 3.47 -20.15 -3.71
N ARG A 66 4.57 -20.72 -4.21
CA ARG A 66 4.70 -22.16 -4.52
C ARG A 66 5.72 -22.89 -3.63
N SER A 67 6.45 -22.15 -2.77
CA SER A 67 7.47 -22.69 -1.86
C SER A 67 7.12 -22.35 -0.41
N GLU A 68 7.74 -23.02 0.55
CA GLU A 68 7.61 -22.69 1.97
C GLU A 68 8.09 -21.26 2.27
N PRO A 69 7.55 -20.58 3.30
CA PRO A 69 8.01 -19.28 3.75
C PRO A 69 9.50 -19.33 4.12
N THR A 70 10.23 -18.30 3.76
CA THR A 70 11.66 -18.18 4.10
C THR A 70 11.89 -17.46 5.42
N GLY A 71 10.86 -16.78 5.97
CA GLY A 71 10.98 -15.87 7.11
C GLY A 71 11.46 -14.45 6.73
N GLN A 72 11.98 -14.29 5.52
CA GLN A 72 12.51 -13.01 5.04
C GLN A 72 11.46 -11.90 4.98
N GLY A 73 10.19 -12.28 4.73
CA GLY A 73 9.09 -11.32 4.72
C GLY A 73 8.87 -10.65 6.08
N LEU A 74 8.95 -11.40 7.19
CA LEU A 74 8.84 -10.85 8.55
C LEU A 74 10.05 -10.00 8.89
N GLU A 75 11.26 -10.43 8.54
CA GLU A 75 12.49 -9.65 8.70
C GLU A 75 12.37 -8.27 8.04
N LEU A 76 11.93 -8.21 6.78
CA LEU A 76 11.83 -6.96 6.03
C LEU A 76 10.69 -6.05 6.52
N ILE A 77 9.63 -6.61 7.09
CA ILE A 77 8.62 -5.83 7.84
C ILE A 77 9.24 -5.22 9.10
N SER A 78 10.05 -5.98 9.83
CA SER A 78 10.76 -5.49 11.03
C SER A 78 11.75 -4.38 10.66
N GLU A 79 12.43 -4.48 9.52
CA GLU A 79 13.30 -3.43 9.00
C GLU A 79 12.52 -2.16 8.63
N PHE A 80 11.34 -2.29 8.02
CA PHE A 80 10.46 -1.15 7.79
C PHE A 80 10.10 -0.45 9.11
N ALA A 81 9.69 -1.22 10.12
CA ALA A 81 9.34 -0.68 11.43
C ALA A 81 10.55 -0.02 12.13
N ARG A 82 11.75 -0.62 12.04
CA ARG A 82 12.99 -0.04 12.56
C ARG A 82 13.26 1.32 11.96
N ILE A 83 13.16 1.44 10.63
CA ILE A 83 13.42 2.71 9.94
C ILE A 83 12.36 3.76 10.30
N VAL A 84 11.10 3.40 10.47
CA VAL A 84 10.08 4.34 10.96
C VAL A 84 10.44 4.84 12.37
N ILE A 85 10.90 3.96 13.27
CA ILE A 85 11.32 4.34 14.62
C ILE A 85 12.53 5.29 14.57
N GLU A 86 13.52 5.01 13.72
CA GLU A 86 14.73 5.83 13.60
C GLU A 86 14.50 7.17 12.89
N ALA A 87 13.63 7.20 11.88
CA ALA A 87 13.31 8.42 11.13
C ALA A 87 12.38 9.38 11.90
N GLU A 88 11.59 8.85 12.86
CA GLU A 88 10.63 9.60 13.68
C GLU A 88 9.69 10.49 12.84
N PRO A 89 9.01 9.96 11.80
CA PRO A 89 8.10 10.76 10.98
C PRO A 89 6.78 11.05 11.71
N ASP A 90 6.02 12.05 11.26
CA ASP A 90 4.68 12.33 11.76
C ASP A 90 3.71 11.18 11.47
N TRP A 91 3.91 10.49 10.33
CA TRP A 91 3.08 9.38 9.86
C TRP A 91 3.86 8.39 9.00
N TRP A 92 3.33 7.16 8.89
CA TRP A 92 3.85 6.14 7.98
C TRP A 92 2.72 5.40 7.25
N LEU A 93 3.02 4.87 6.07
CA LEU A 93 2.10 4.08 5.25
C LEU A 93 2.82 2.87 4.66
N ALA A 94 2.30 1.68 4.93
CA ALA A 94 2.80 0.42 4.37
C ALA A 94 1.74 -0.27 3.51
N GLU A 95 2.09 -0.63 2.27
CA GLU A 95 1.23 -1.44 1.38
C GLU A 95 1.73 -2.88 1.35
N ASN A 96 0.80 -3.84 1.29
CA ASN A 96 1.15 -5.26 1.17
C ASN A 96 -0.04 -6.10 0.65
N VAL A 97 0.12 -7.43 0.65
CA VAL A 97 -0.97 -8.38 0.43
C VAL A 97 -1.84 -8.54 1.69
N PRO A 98 -3.14 -8.94 1.56
CA PRO A 98 -4.06 -9.00 2.71
C PRO A 98 -3.67 -9.96 3.85
N SER A 99 -2.79 -10.92 3.59
CA SER A 99 -2.34 -11.91 4.58
C SER A 99 -1.11 -11.47 5.39
N VAL A 100 -0.58 -10.28 5.13
CA VAL A 100 0.53 -9.74 5.92
C VAL A 100 0.09 -9.48 7.37
N PRO A 101 0.95 -9.73 8.37
CA PRO A 101 0.68 -9.35 9.75
C PRO A 101 0.65 -7.83 9.92
N ASP A 102 -0.04 -7.37 10.97
CA ASP A 102 -0.12 -5.96 11.28
C ASP A 102 1.21 -5.44 11.84
N ILE A 103 1.65 -4.29 11.34
CA ILE A 103 2.82 -3.56 11.84
C ILE A 103 2.33 -2.69 13.02
N LYS A 104 2.95 -2.85 14.17
CA LYS A 104 2.64 -2.08 15.37
C LYS A 104 3.88 -1.35 15.84
N ILE A 105 3.84 -0.02 15.83
CA ILE A 105 4.93 0.85 16.26
C ILE A 105 4.41 1.71 17.41
N GLY A 106 5.00 1.59 18.58
CA GLY A 106 4.42 1.96 19.88
C GLY A 106 3.85 3.37 20.02
N ALA A 107 4.47 4.39 19.42
CA ALA A 107 4.01 5.78 19.53
C ALA A 107 2.87 6.14 18.56
N TYR A 108 2.61 5.29 17.56
CA TYR A 108 1.67 5.59 16.50
C TYR A 108 0.31 4.94 16.74
N SER A 109 -0.76 5.72 16.65
CA SER A 109 -2.09 5.20 16.38
C SER A 109 -2.13 4.64 14.96
N TRP A 110 -2.72 3.46 14.74
CA TRP A 110 -2.67 2.84 13.43
C TRP A 110 -4.04 2.36 12.94
N GLN A 111 -4.18 2.34 11.62
CA GLN A 111 -5.38 1.97 10.88
C GLN A 111 -5.05 0.90 9.84
N ARG A 112 -5.92 -0.08 9.67
CA ARG A 112 -5.86 -1.10 8.62
C ARG A 112 -6.93 -0.88 7.56
N LEU A 113 -6.53 -0.87 6.30
CA LEU A 113 -7.41 -0.68 5.14
C LEU A 113 -7.25 -1.84 4.15
N ASP A 114 -8.36 -2.41 3.69
CA ASP A 114 -8.37 -3.38 2.60
C ASP A 114 -8.99 -2.71 1.36
N LEU A 115 -8.16 -2.44 0.35
CA LEU A 115 -8.50 -1.65 -0.84
C LEU A 115 -8.48 -2.51 -2.09
N ARG A 116 -9.48 -2.33 -2.95
CA ARG A 116 -9.51 -2.96 -4.27
C ARG A 116 -9.07 -1.97 -5.34
N ALA A 117 -8.22 -2.41 -6.26
CA ALA A 117 -7.80 -1.55 -7.37
C ALA A 117 -8.98 -1.07 -8.24
N SER A 118 -10.03 -1.88 -8.35
CA SER A 118 -11.26 -1.50 -9.05
C SER A 118 -12.01 -0.34 -8.43
N ASP A 119 -11.90 -0.13 -7.11
CA ASP A 119 -12.52 1.02 -6.43
C ASP A 119 -11.90 2.36 -6.92
N PHE A 120 -10.76 2.30 -7.62
CA PHE A 120 -9.97 3.42 -8.12
C PHE A 120 -9.77 3.39 -9.65
N GLY A 121 -10.73 2.82 -10.38
CA GLY A 121 -10.78 2.83 -11.84
C GLY A 121 -9.94 1.76 -12.55
N SER A 122 -9.26 0.87 -11.83
CA SER A 122 -8.56 -0.27 -12.44
C SER A 122 -9.54 -1.40 -12.76
N LYS A 123 -9.38 -2.02 -13.95
CA LYS A 123 -10.17 -3.21 -14.31
C LYS A 123 -9.79 -4.47 -13.51
N GLN A 124 -8.67 -4.49 -12.79
CA GLN A 124 -8.20 -5.68 -12.09
C GLN A 124 -8.83 -5.88 -10.71
N ARG A 125 -9.08 -7.14 -10.35
CA ARG A 125 -9.59 -7.55 -9.04
C ARG A 125 -8.47 -7.65 -7.99
N ARG A 126 -7.59 -6.64 -7.93
CA ARG A 126 -6.43 -6.64 -7.02
C ARG A 126 -6.85 -6.10 -5.66
N LEU A 127 -6.79 -6.94 -4.63
CA LEU A 127 -6.97 -6.52 -3.24
C LEU A 127 -5.62 -6.27 -2.59
N ARG A 128 -5.50 -5.15 -1.90
CA ARG A 128 -4.31 -4.78 -1.14
C ARG A 128 -4.68 -4.37 0.26
N HIS A 129 -3.78 -4.74 1.15
CA HIS A 129 -3.74 -4.28 2.52
C HIS A 129 -2.88 -3.03 2.59
N VAL A 130 -3.39 -2.01 3.25
CA VAL A 130 -2.65 -0.79 3.56
C VAL A 130 -2.74 -0.58 5.07
N GLN A 131 -1.62 -0.31 5.71
CA GLN A 131 -1.57 0.20 7.05
C GLN A 131 -1.08 1.64 7.04
N PHE A 132 -1.70 2.44 7.88
CA PHE A 132 -1.32 3.82 8.12
C PHE A 132 -1.17 4.02 9.63
N GLY A 133 -0.11 4.69 10.05
CA GLY A 133 0.10 5.09 11.42
C GLY A 133 0.42 6.56 11.51
N SER A 134 -0.09 7.24 12.54
CA SER A 134 0.12 8.66 12.81
C SER A 134 0.37 8.94 14.27
N LEU A 135 1.20 9.94 14.58
CA LEU A 135 1.45 10.40 15.95
C LEU A 135 0.28 11.20 16.51
N ASP A 136 -0.41 11.96 15.65
CA ASP A 136 -1.54 12.81 16.01
C ASP A 136 -2.88 12.07 16.11
N GLY A 137 -2.92 10.77 15.89
CA GLY A 137 -4.14 9.96 15.90
C GLY A 137 -5.01 10.08 14.65
N SER A 138 -4.60 10.88 13.67
CA SER A 138 -5.35 11.05 12.42
C SER A 138 -5.46 9.74 11.62
N GLN A 139 -6.54 9.60 10.86
CA GLN A 139 -6.86 8.45 10.04
C GLN A 139 -7.06 8.85 8.58
N LEU A 140 -6.81 7.92 7.66
CA LEU A 140 -7.07 8.12 6.24
C LEU A 140 -8.56 7.96 5.94
N VAL A 141 -9.13 8.98 5.31
CA VAL A 141 -10.49 8.93 4.75
C VAL A 141 -10.37 8.64 3.26
N ILE A 142 -10.75 7.44 2.84
CA ILE A 142 -10.55 6.98 1.45
C ILE A 142 -11.74 7.34 0.59
N ASN A 143 -11.53 8.23 -0.36
CA ASN A 143 -12.47 8.47 -1.45
C ASN A 143 -12.37 7.32 -2.48
N ARG A 144 -13.49 6.69 -2.79
CA ARG A 144 -13.59 5.58 -3.76
C ARG A 144 -14.54 6.00 -4.88
N PRO A 145 -14.01 6.51 -5.99
CA PRO A 145 -14.81 7.05 -7.09
C PRO A 145 -15.61 5.98 -7.85
N SER A 146 -15.22 4.70 -7.75
CA SER A 146 -15.90 3.60 -8.42
C SER A 146 -16.33 2.51 -7.42
N GLU A 147 -17.51 1.95 -7.61
CA GLU A 147 -17.97 0.74 -6.93
C GLU A 147 -17.99 -0.49 -7.87
N GLU A 148 -17.43 -0.35 -9.06
CA GLU A 148 -17.38 -1.43 -10.05
C GLU A 148 -16.52 -2.60 -9.54
N THR A 149 -17.03 -3.80 -9.78
CA THR A 149 -16.23 -5.01 -9.56
C THR A 149 -15.28 -5.17 -10.73
N GLY A 150 -13.98 -5.25 -10.44
CA GLY A 150 -12.98 -5.50 -11.48
C GLY A 150 -13.30 -6.79 -12.26
N THR A 151 -13.20 -6.73 -13.57
CA THR A 151 -13.45 -7.86 -14.49
C THR A 151 -12.21 -8.70 -14.72
N GLU A 152 -11.03 -8.09 -14.62
CA GLU A 152 -9.74 -8.73 -14.88
C GLU A 152 -9.13 -9.37 -13.63
N PRO A 153 -8.51 -10.55 -13.73
CA PRO A 153 -7.73 -11.12 -12.64
C PRO A 153 -6.58 -10.21 -12.21
N THR A 154 -6.16 -10.36 -10.95
CA THR A 154 -5.01 -9.62 -10.38
C THR A 154 -3.76 -9.78 -11.25
N VAL A 155 -3.06 -8.69 -11.50
CA VAL A 155 -1.73 -8.71 -12.13
C VAL A 155 -0.72 -9.34 -11.16
N LEU A 156 -0.11 -10.44 -11.57
CA LEU A 156 0.91 -11.13 -10.80
C LEU A 156 2.31 -10.85 -11.36
N ALA A 157 3.32 -10.88 -10.50
CA ALA A 157 4.72 -10.79 -10.91
C ALA A 157 5.09 -11.87 -11.94
N SER A 158 4.67 -13.12 -11.70
CA SER A 158 4.95 -14.31 -12.53
C SER A 158 3.90 -14.59 -13.63
N GLY A 159 2.86 -13.77 -13.76
CA GLY A 159 1.78 -14.02 -14.73
C GLY A 159 2.24 -13.88 -16.19
N ILE A 160 1.51 -14.56 -17.09
CA ILE A 160 1.81 -14.67 -18.53
C ILE A 160 1.52 -13.40 -19.34
N ARG A 161 0.76 -12.44 -18.80
CA ARG A 161 0.42 -11.19 -19.48
C ARG A 161 1.66 -10.48 -20.01
N SER A 162 1.53 -9.83 -21.17
CA SER A 162 2.54 -8.95 -21.73
C SER A 162 2.85 -7.77 -20.81
N ILE A 163 3.97 -7.10 -21.04
CA ILE A 163 4.35 -5.88 -20.30
C ILE A 163 3.30 -4.78 -20.52
N ALA A 164 2.83 -4.59 -21.75
CA ALA A 164 1.83 -3.58 -22.11
C ALA A 164 0.49 -3.81 -21.35
N GLU A 165 -0.01 -5.05 -21.29
CA GLU A 165 -1.22 -5.38 -20.55
C GLU A 165 -1.04 -5.16 -19.03
N LYS A 166 0.11 -5.57 -18.48
CA LYS A 166 0.41 -5.32 -17.07
C LYS A 166 0.51 -3.83 -16.77
N ALA A 167 1.20 -3.09 -17.62
CA ALA A 167 1.35 -1.64 -17.51
C ALA A 167 -0.02 -0.94 -17.50
N ALA A 168 -0.88 -1.24 -18.46
CA ALA A 168 -2.22 -0.67 -18.56
C ALA A 168 -3.07 -0.96 -17.31
N LEU A 169 -3.04 -2.20 -16.78
CA LEU A 169 -3.77 -2.57 -15.56
C LEU A 169 -3.21 -1.91 -14.29
N GLN A 170 -1.96 -1.48 -14.31
CA GLN A 170 -1.33 -0.74 -13.21
C GLN A 170 -1.45 0.78 -13.38
N GLY A 171 -2.07 1.26 -14.47
CA GLY A 171 -2.22 2.69 -14.76
C GLY A 171 -0.95 3.34 -15.34
N LEU A 172 -0.09 2.53 -15.96
CA LEU A 172 1.10 2.97 -16.68
C LEU A 172 0.81 3.06 -18.19
N PRO A 173 1.56 3.86 -18.95
CA PRO A 173 1.52 3.83 -20.42
C PRO A 173 1.82 2.43 -20.96
N SER A 174 1.17 2.04 -22.06
CA SER A 174 1.36 0.70 -22.69
C SER A 174 2.78 0.47 -23.20
N ASN A 175 3.49 1.56 -23.53
CA ASN A 175 4.89 1.56 -23.92
C ASN A 175 5.88 1.77 -22.77
N PHE A 176 5.42 1.62 -21.53
CA PHE A 176 6.28 1.77 -20.34
C PHE A 176 7.47 0.83 -20.42
N ASP A 177 8.65 1.36 -20.26
CA ASP A 177 9.91 0.62 -20.27
C ASP A 177 10.93 1.21 -19.26
N ILE A 178 11.83 0.36 -18.81
CA ILE A 178 13.01 0.74 -18.04
C ILE A 178 14.19 0.05 -18.72
N PRO A 179 15.01 0.79 -19.50
CA PRO A 179 16.08 0.20 -20.34
C PRO A 179 17.09 -0.65 -19.57
N ALA A 180 17.31 -0.35 -18.28
CA ALA A 180 18.22 -1.11 -17.42
C ALA A 180 17.69 -2.50 -17.01
N PHE A 181 16.40 -2.79 -17.27
CA PHE A 181 15.78 -4.04 -16.86
C PHE A 181 15.68 -5.04 -18.01
N THR A 182 15.94 -6.31 -17.70
CA THR A 182 15.52 -7.38 -18.60
C THR A 182 13.99 -7.41 -18.70
N ARG A 183 13.44 -7.92 -19.82
CA ARG A 183 11.98 -8.04 -19.99
C ARG A 183 11.31 -8.83 -18.87
N THR A 184 11.99 -9.82 -18.31
CA THR A 184 11.50 -10.61 -17.16
C THR A 184 11.50 -9.80 -15.88
N ALA A 185 12.57 -9.06 -15.61
CA ALA A 185 12.67 -8.18 -14.44
C ALA A 185 11.60 -7.08 -14.48
N LEU A 186 11.44 -6.41 -15.62
CA LEU A 186 10.43 -5.38 -15.83
C LEU A 186 9.00 -5.92 -15.62
N ARG A 187 8.70 -7.09 -16.18
CA ARG A 187 7.40 -7.75 -16.01
C ARG A 187 7.09 -8.04 -14.53
N ARG A 188 8.09 -8.49 -13.77
CA ARG A 188 7.98 -8.74 -12.32
C ARG A 188 7.78 -7.45 -11.55
N ALA A 189 8.56 -6.44 -11.83
CA ALA A 189 8.52 -5.14 -11.16
C ALA A 189 7.16 -4.45 -11.35
N ILE A 190 6.61 -4.41 -12.56
CA ILE A 190 5.26 -3.91 -12.84
C ILE A 190 4.21 -4.71 -12.05
N GLY A 191 4.32 -6.04 -12.01
CA GLY A 191 3.38 -6.90 -11.29
C GLY A 191 3.39 -6.71 -9.76
N ASN A 192 4.50 -6.30 -9.20
CA ASN A 192 4.64 -6.03 -7.76
C ASN A 192 4.15 -4.63 -7.37
N GLY A 193 4.12 -3.67 -8.30
CA GLY A 193 3.78 -2.29 -8.01
C GLY A 193 2.36 -2.07 -7.52
N VAL A 194 2.14 -0.97 -6.83
CA VAL A 194 0.81 -0.50 -6.41
C VAL A 194 0.09 0.09 -7.62
N PRO A 195 -1.18 -0.26 -7.93
CA PRO A 195 -1.93 0.38 -9.01
C PRO A 195 -1.98 1.89 -8.82
N TYR A 196 -1.65 2.65 -9.86
CA TYR A 196 -1.47 4.10 -9.77
C TYR A 196 -2.74 4.83 -9.25
N GLY A 197 -3.94 4.46 -9.69
CA GLY A 197 -5.18 5.06 -9.17
C GLY A 197 -5.39 4.84 -7.67
N MET A 198 -5.01 3.66 -7.16
CA MET A 198 -5.03 3.38 -5.72
C MET A 198 -3.96 4.21 -4.99
N ALA A 199 -2.74 4.28 -5.54
CA ALA A 199 -1.66 5.07 -4.96
C ALA A 199 -2.01 6.56 -4.87
N ARG A 200 -2.65 7.12 -5.90
CA ARG A 200 -3.17 8.50 -5.87
C ARG A 200 -4.18 8.72 -4.77
N ALA A 201 -5.18 7.83 -4.65
CA ALA A 201 -6.18 7.96 -3.60
C ALA A 201 -5.57 7.88 -2.19
N LEU A 202 -4.49 7.11 -2.01
CA LEU A 202 -3.74 7.06 -0.76
C LEU A 202 -2.99 8.37 -0.48
N ALA A 203 -2.31 8.95 -1.48
CA ALA A 203 -1.61 10.21 -1.34
C ALA A 203 -2.57 11.37 -1.02
N GLU A 204 -3.72 11.42 -1.71
CA GLU A 204 -4.80 12.38 -1.44
C GLU A 204 -5.37 12.19 -0.02
N ALA A 205 -5.56 10.94 0.44
CA ALA A 205 -6.07 10.67 1.78
C ALA A 205 -5.08 11.04 2.89
N VAL A 206 -3.77 10.93 2.66
CA VAL A 206 -2.74 11.40 3.59
C VAL A 206 -2.80 12.92 3.75
N GLU A 207 -3.04 13.66 2.66
CA GLU A 207 -3.20 15.11 2.71
C GLU A 207 -4.43 15.55 3.53
N HIS A 208 -5.53 14.78 3.42
CA HIS A 208 -6.82 15.10 4.05
C HIS A 208 -7.15 14.19 5.24
N ARG A 209 -6.12 13.64 5.90
CA ARG A 209 -6.31 12.80 7.09
C ARG A 209 -6.95 13.60 8.22
N SER A 210 -7.75 12.94 9.04
CA SER A 210 -8.51 13.57 10.12
C SER A 210 -8.60 12.66 11.33
N ASP A 211 -8.64 13.22 12.52
CA ASP A 211 -8.92 12.57 13.80
C ASP A 211 -10.43 12.58 14.17
N ASP A 212 -11.21 13.46 13.53
CA ASP A 212 -12.62 13.69 13.84
C ASP A 212 -13.60 12.79 13.06
N VAL A 213 -13.12 11.78 12.32
CA VAL A 213 -13.96 10.98 11.44
C VAL A 213 -14.11 9.55 11.94
N GLU A 214 -15.34 9.14 12.21
CA GLU A 214 -15.66 7.73 12.47
C GLU A 214 -15.65 6.94 11.16
N LEU A 215 -14.82 5.91 11.08
CA LEU A 215 -14.68 5.09 9.90
C LEU A 215 -15.44 3.77 10.00
N CYS A 216 -15.85 3.26 8.84
CA CYS A 216 -16.53 1.99 8.73
C CYS A 216 -15.67 0.84 9.26
N ALA A 217 -16.15 0.12 10.28
CA ALA A 217 -15.48 -1.00 10.94
C ALA A 217 -15.14 -2.19 10.02
N CYS A 218 -15.57 -2.17 8.73
CA CYS A 218 -15.15 -3.19 7.76
C CYS A 218 -13.71 -2.97 7.22
N GLY A 219 -13.01 -1.92 7.64
CA GLY A 219 -11.66 -1.59 7.18
C GLY A 219 -11.60 -1.03 5.76
N CYS A 220 -12.69 -0.45 5.25
CA CYS A 220 -12.71 0.11 3.90
C CYS A 220 -12.25 1.58 3.82
N GLY A 221 -11.98 2.25 4.94
CA GLY A 221 -11.59 3.66 4.99
C GLY A 221 -12.72 4.65 4.63
N ARG A 222 -13.94 4.20 4.39
CA ARG A 222 -15.07 5.11 4.16
C ARG A 222 -15.59 5.67 5.47
N PRO A 223 -15.88 6.98 5.53
CA PRO A 223 -16.52 7.58 6.69
C PRO A 223 -17.92 7.03 6.90
N ILE A 224 -18.36 7.02 8.15
CA ILE A 224 -19.74 6.79 8.54
C ILE A 224 -20.24 8.00 9.31
N TYR A 225 -21.55 8.26 9.24
CA TYR A 225 -22.15 9.46 9.80
C TYR A 225 -23.33 9.10 10.71
N GLY A 226 -23.45 9.79 11.82
CA GLY A 226 -24.56 9.64 12.76
C GLY A 226 -24.68 8.21 13.28
N ARG A 227 -25.86 7.58 13.12
CA ARG A 227 -26.13 6.21 13.62
C ARG A 227 -25.68 5.09 12.66
N GLN A 228 -24.96 5.39 11.60
CA GLN A 228 -24.48 4.37 10.66
C GLN A 228 -23.46 3.45 11.32
N LYS A 229 -23.59 2.13 11.11
CA LYS A 229 -22.62 1.11 11.54
C LYS A 229 -21.76 0.59 10.39
N ALA A 230 -22.13 0.91 9.16
CA ALA A 230 -21.44 0.50 7.95
C ALA A 230 -21.71 1.49 6.83
N ALA A 231 -20.68 1.82 6.05
CA ALA A 231 -20.79 2.79 4.96
C ALA A 231 -21.70 2.33 3.80
N THR A 232 -21.76 1.03 3.53
CA THR A 232 -22.59 0.44 2.47
C THR A 232 -23.17 -0.92 2.87
N GLY A 233 -24.13 -1.46 2.09
CA GLY A 233 -24.63 -2.82 2.26
C GLY A 233 -23.52 -3.89 2.14
N ALA A 234 -22.58 -3.71 1.21
CA ALA A 234 -21.42 -4.57 1.05
C ALA A 234 -20.50 -4.52 2.28
N CYS A 235 -20.40 -3.37 2.96
CA CYS A 235 -19.67 -3.23 4.20
C CYS A 235 -20.31 -4.02 5.34
N ARG A 236 -21.64 -3.99 5.46
CA ARG A 236 -22.39 -4.80 6.44
C ARG A 236 -22.11 -6.29 6.27
N LYS A 237 -22.15 -6.79 5.04
CA LYS A 237 -21.83 -8.18 4.74
C LYS A 237 -20.40 -8.53 5.17
N ARG A 238 -19.39 -7.70 4.84
CA ARG A 238 -18.01 -7.93 5.26
C ARG A 238 -17.82 -7.95 6.78
N GLN A 239 -18.51 -7.08 7.51
CA GLN A 239 -18.48 -7.08 8.98
C GLN A 239 -19.08 -8.37 9.54
N HIS A 240 -20.20 -8.81 8.98
CA HIS A 240 -20.85 -10.07 9.36
C HIS A 240 -19.93 -11.28 9.08
N ASP A 241 -19.34 -11.37 7.89
CA ASP A 241 -18.47 -12.48 7.50
C ASP A 241 -17.19 -12.54 8.38
N ARG A 242 -16.65 -11.38 8.81
CA ARG A 242 -15.53 -11.32 9.76
C ARG A 242 -15.92 -11.83 11.15
N ARG A 243 -17.11 -11.48 11.66
CA ARG A 243 -17.60 -11.97 12.94
C ARG A 243 -17.74 -13.49 12.95
N ILE A 244 -18.33 -14.08 11.91
CA ILE A 244 -18.48 -15.53 11.80
C ILE A 244 -17.10 -16.22 11.84
N LYS A 245 -16.09 -15.70 11.13
CA LYS A 245 -14.74 -16.28 11.12
C LYS A 245 -14.03 -16.21 12.46
N GLN A 246 -14.34 -15.27 13.32
CA GLN A 246 -13.78 -15.17 14.69
C GLN A 246 -14.40 -16.19 15.67
N TRP A 247 -15.57 -16.79 15.34
CA TRP A 247 -16.25 -17.80 16.19
C TRP A 247 -15.93 -19.24 15.75
N VAL A 248 -15.14 -19.43 14.71
CA VAL A 248 -14.77 -20.75 14.14
C VAL A 248 -13.29 -21.05 14.41
N VAL A 249 -12.81 -20.72 15.63
CA VAL A 249 -11.49 -21.14 16.15
C VAL A 249 -11.69 -21.81 17.50
#